data_8e8e50b3eede0f7f26d6c66905b73b07
#
_entry.id   8e8e50b3eede0f7f26d6c66905b73b07
#
_cell.length_a   1.000
_cell.length_b   1.000
_cell.length_c   1.000
_cell.angle_alpha   90.00
_cell.angle_beta   90.00
_cell.angle_gamma   90.00
#
_symmetry.space_group_name_H-M   'P 1'
#
loop_
_entity.id
_entity.type
_entity.pdbx_description
1 polymer ?
#
loop_
_entity_poly.entity_id
_entity_poly.type
_entity_poly.pdbx_seq_one_letter_code
_entity_poly.pdbx_strand_id
1 'polypeptide(L)'
;VLVVAGPTASGKTGLGIALARRLDGEIVCADSMQIYTGMPIATAAPTAAERQAAVHHLAEILPPDTPFSVAQYCNLAAETVADIAARGKVPILVGGTGLFIDSFIDHIQFAHVQTNPDLRRELLAKDGAELYRTLQQVDPTAAAEIHPNNKNRVVRALEPVSYTHLRAHETKANL
;
A
#
# COMPACT_ATOMS: atom_id res chain seq x y z
N VAL A 1 -9.98 11.97 11.74
CA VAL A 1 -8.96 12.15 10.72
C VAL A 1 -9.52 13.03 9.61
N LEU A 2 -8.75 14.04 9.17
CA LEU A 2 -9.03 14.79 7.95
C LEU A 2 -8.25 14.17 6.78
N VAL A 3 -8.81 14.19 5.58
CA VAL A 3 -8.17 13.63 4.39
C VAL A 3 -8.05 14.70 3.29
N VAL A 4 -6.84 14.88 2.78
CA VAL A 4 -6.52 15.76 1.64
C VAL A 4 -5.94 14.89 0.53
N ALA A 5 -6.81 14.45 -0.37
CA ALA A 5 -6.47 13.59 -1.50
C ALA A 5 -6.53 14.35 -2.83
N GLY A 6 -5.77 13.87 -3.81
CA GLY A 6 -5.84 14.41 -5.18
C GLY A 6 -4.59 14.09 -6.00
N PRO A 7 -4.57 14.43 -7.30
CA PRO A 7 -3.46 14.13 -8.19
C PRO A 7 -2.20 14.94 -7.84
N THR A 8 -1.07 14.51 -8.39
CA THR A 8 0.20 15.24 -8.26
C THR A 8 0.06 16.68 -8.74
N ALA A 9 0.76 17.60 -8.11
CA ALA A 9 0.75 19.04 -8.40
C ALA A 9 -0.60 19.78 -8.16
N SER A 10 -1.56 19.17 -7.44
CA SER A 10 -2.84 19.81 -7.10
C SER A 10 -2.81 20.72 -5.86
N GLY A 11 -1.63 20.96 -5.27
CA GLY A 11 -1.50 21.84 -4.09
C GLY A 11 -1.81 21.18 -2.73
N LYS A 12 -1.96 19.84 -2.69
CA LYS A 12 -2.28 19.10 -1.45
C LYS A 12 -1.37 19.40 -0.27
N THR A 13 -0.05 19.44 -0.51
CA THR A 13 0.95 19.69 0.55
C THR A 13 0.70 21.05 1.20
N GLY A 14 0.56 22.09 0.40
CA GLY A 14 0.28 23.44 0.92
C GLY A 14 -1.04 23.51 1.70
N LEU A 15 -2.09 22.87 1.20
CA LEU A 15 -3.37 22.79 1.91
C LEU A 15 -3.25 22.00 3.22
N GLY A 16 -2.55 20.86 3.20
CA GLY A 16 -2.29 20.04 4.40
C GLY A 16 -1.56 20.82 5.47
N ILE A 17 -0.50 21.55 5.10
CA ILE A 17 0.25 22.44 6.02
C ILE A 17 -0.63 23.55 6.59
N ALA A 18 -1.44 24.20 5.75
CA ALA A 18 -2.35 25.25 6.21
C ALA A 18 -3.37 24.71 7.21
N LEU A 19 -3.93 23.54 6.97
CA LEU A 19 -4.83 22.86 7.90
C LEU A 19 -4.13 22.45 9.20
N ALA A 20 -2.93 21.87 9.11
CA ALA A 20 -2.15 21.47 10.28
C ALA A 20 -1.87 22.65 11.21
N ARG A 21 -1.47 23.79 10.64
CA ARG A 21 -1.23 25.01 11.43
C ARG A 21 -2.49 25.60 12.04
N ARG A 22 -3.62 25.52 11.35
CA ARG A 22 -4.89 26.11 11.82
C ARG A 22 -5.61 25.28 12.86
N LEU A 23 -5.44 23.96 12.80
CA LEU A 23 -6.17 22.98 13.63
C LEU A 23 -5.30 22.33 14.70
N ASP A 24 -4.08 22.81 14.92
CA ASP A 24 -3.07 22.13 15.74
C ASP A 24 -2.94 20.65 15.36
N GLY A 25 -2.78 20.39 14.05
CA GLY A 25 -2.71 19.05 13.51
C GLY A 25 -1.31 18.64 13.07
N GLU A 26 -1.17 17.37 12.71
CA GLU A 26 0.05 16.80 12.15
C GLU A 26 -0.29 16.01 10.87
N ILE A 27 0.62 16.02 9.91
CA ILE A 27 0.42 15.40 8.59
C ILE A 27 0.88 13.95 8.62
N VAL A 28 0.05 13.04 8.11
CA VAL A 28 0.38 11.65 7.82
C VAL A 28 0.43 11.50 6.29
N CYS A 29 1.61 11.27 5.74
CA CYS A 29 1.80 11.15 4.29
C CYS A 29 1.17 9.85 3.76
N ALA A 30 0.32 9.97 2.73
CA ALA A 30 -0.34 8.87 2.04
C ALA A 30 0.14 8.77 0.58
N ASP A 31 1.46 8.63 0.42
CA ASP A 31 2.11 8.52 -0.89
C ASP A 31 3.11 7.37 -0.88
N SER A 32 2.95 6.42 -1.81
CA SER A 32 3.76 5.21 -1.89
C SER A 32 5.22 5.45 -2.30
N MET A 33 5.53 6.63 -2.81
CA MET A 33 6.89 7.01 -3.19
C MET A 33 7.57 7.92 -2.17
N GLN A 34 6.81 8.78 -1.50
CA GLN A 34 7.37 9.67 -0.48
C GLN A 34 7.83 8.95 0.79
N ILE A 35 7.46 7.69 0.98
CA ILE A 35 7.91 6.86 2.11
C ILE A 35 9.42 6.57 2.06
N TYR A 36 10.01 6.59 0.85
CA TYR A 36 11.40 6.22 0.64
C TYR A 36 12.35 7.40 0.78
N THR A 37 13.48 7.17 1.49
CA THR A 37 14.58 8.12 1.67
C THR A 37 15.41 8.29 0.40
N GLY A 38 16.17 9.40 0.33
CA GLY A 38 17.20 9.58 -0.69
C GLY A 38 16.71 10.00 -2.07
N MET A 39 15.40 10.21 -2.27
CA MET A 39 14.83 10.60 -3.55
C MET A 39 13.88 11.82 -3.45
N PRO A 40 14.18 12.86 -2.66
CA PRO A 40 13.21 13.90 -2.32
C PRO A 40 12.68 14.67 -3.54
N ILE A 41 13.50 14.86 -4.57
CA ILE A 41 13.09 15.56 -5.80
C ILE A 41 12.14 14.68 -6.63
N ALA A 42 12.50 13.42 -6.83
CA ALA A 42 11.73 12.50 -7.68
C ALA A 42 10.36 12.16 -7.07
N THR A 43 10.28 12.09 -5.75
CA THR A 43 9.05 11.76 -5.01
C THR A 43 8.25 12.98 -4.60
N ALA A 44 8.77 14.18 -4.82
CA ALA A 44 8.22 15.43 -4.28
C ALA A 44 7.98 15.34 -2.76
N ALA A 45 8.94 14.76 -2.04
CA ALA A 45 8.88 14.66 -0.59
C ALA A 45 8.89 16.06 0.06
N PRO A 46 8.32 16.20 1.27
CA PRO A 46 8.26 17.47 1.96
C PRO A 46 9.64 18.12 2.11
N THR A 47 9.78 19.34 1.66
CA THR A 47 11.00 20.16 1.78
C THR A 47 11.31 20.49 3.24
N ALA A 48 12.54 20.94 3.52
CA ALA A 48 12.93 21.37 4.87
C ALA A 48 12.02 22.51 5.39
N ALA A 49 11.62 23.44 4.53
CA ALA A 49 10.71 24.53 4.90
C ALA A 49 9.29 24.00 5.22
N GLU A 50 8.78 23.05 4.48
CA GLU A 50 7.48 22.41 4.72
C GLU A 50 7.50 21.60 6.02
N ARG A 51 8.59 20.87 6.30
CA ARG A 51 8.78 20.14 7.57
C ARG A 51 8.89 21.07 8.78
N GLN A 52 9.45 22.26 8.61
CA GLN A 52 9.46 23.28 9.66
C GLN A 52 8.07 23.88 9.89
N ALA A 53 7.26 23.97 8.83
CA ALA A 53 5.92 24.56 8.89
C ALA A 53 4.87 23.64 9.54
N ALA A 54 5.03 22.32 9.42
CA ALA A 54 4.18 21.31 10.02
C ALA A 54 4.93 19.98 10.21
N VAL A 55 4.54 19.21 11.22
CA VAL A 55 5.09 17.85 11.44
C VAL A 55 4.55 16.93 10.37
N HIS A 56 5.45 16.17 9.72
CA HIS A 56 5.13 15.16 8.72
C HIS A 56 5.57 13.78 9.19
N HIS A 57 4.64 12.85 9.19
CA HIS A 57 4.86 11.43 9.48
C HIS A 57 4.79 10.61 8.20
N LEU A 58 5.42 9.44 8.20
CA LEU A 58 5.46 8.47 7.10
C LEU A 58 6.01 9.03 5.78
N ALA A 59 6.91 9.99 5.87
CA ALA A 59 7.67 10.51 4.75
C ALA A 59 9.16 10.28 4.98
N GLU A 60 9.84 9.68 3.98
CA GLU A 60 11.28 9.38 4.01
C GLU A 60 11.71 8.55 5.23
N ILE A 61 11.04 7.42 5.47
CA ILE A 61 11.31 6.53 6.62
C ILE A 61 11.94 5.19 6.22
N LEU A 62 11.95 4.83 4.94
CA LEU A 62 12.47 3.55 4.46
C LEU A 62 13.55 3.72 3.39
N PRO A 63 14.58 2.84 3.37
CA PRO A 63 15.50 2.76 2.24
C PRO A 63 14.77 2.33 0.94
N PRO A 64 15.24 2.76 -0.26
CA PRO A 64 14.57 2.48 -1.52
C PRO A 64 14.48 1.01 -1.92
N ASP A 65 15.34 0.17 -1.38
CA ASP A 65 15.40 -1.28 -1.61
C ASP A 65 14.49 -2.08 -0.66
N THR A 66 13.83 -1.42 0.28
CA THR A 66 12.93 -2.07 1.23
C THR A 66 11.54 -2.25 0.64
N PRO A 67 11.04 -3.48 0.46
CA PRO A 67 9.67 -3.71 0.04
C PRO A 67 8.68 -3.12 1.03
N PHE A 68 7.68 -2.39 0.53
CA PHE A 68 6.65 -1.80 1.34
C PHE A 68 5.25 -2.02 0.73
N SER A 69 4.34 -2.52 1.52
CA SER A 69 2.98 -2.90 1.09
C SER A 69 1.92 -1.96 1.66
N VAL A 70 0.74 -1.94 1.02
CA VAL A 70 -0.43 -1.22 1.53
C VAL A 70 -0.84 -1.69 2.93
N ALA A 71 -0.71 -2.98 3.24
CA ALA A 71 -1.00 -3.52 4.57
C ALA A 71 -0.08 -2.92 5.65
N GLN A 72 1.23 -2.84 5.35
CA GLN A 72 2.20 -2.19 6.24
C GLN A 72 1.90 -0.70 6.39
N TYR A 73 1.51 -0.03 5.30
CA TYR A 73 1.09 1.37 5.36
C TYR A 73 -0.11 1.56 6.30
N CYS A 74 -1.17 0.76 6.14
CA CYS A 74 -2.37 0.89 6.97
C CYS A 74 -2.08 0.69 8.45
N ASN A 75 -1.20 -0.26 8.82
CA ASN A 75 -0.81 -0.47 10.21
C ASN A 75 -0.04 0.74 10.76
N LEU A 76 0.99 1.21 10.06
CA LEU A 76 1.77 2.37 10.49
C LEU A 76 0.92 3.65 10.54
N ALA A 77 0.03 3.84 9.57
CA ALA A 77 -0.87 4.99 9.55
C ALA A 77 -1.85 4.95 10.73
N ALA A 78 -2.39 3.77 11.07
CA ALA A 78 -3.29 3.61 12.21
C ALA A 78 -2.59 3.93 13.54
N GLU A 79 -1.38 3.42 13.75
CA GLU A 79 -0.56 3.71 14.94
C GLU A 79 -0.22 5.20 15.03
N THR A 80 0.19 5.81 13.90
CA THR A 80 0.53 7.22 13.83
C THR A 80 -0.68 8.12 14.11
N VAL A 81 -1.83 7.81 13.51
CA VAL A 81 -3.10 8.54 13.73
C VAL A 81 -3.54 8.44 15.18
N ALA A 82 -3.43 7.26 15.80
CA ALA A 82 -3.78 7.04 17.19
C ALA A 82 -2.87 7.85 18.13
N ASP A 83 -1.56 7.88 17.88
CA ASP A 83 -0.60 8.67 18.65
C ASP A 83 -0.90 10.18 18.55
N ILE A 84 -1.12 10.71 17.35
CA ILE A 84 -1.46 12.11 17.12
C ILE A 84 -2.73 12.48 17.89
N ALA A 85 -3.77 11.66 17.79
CA ALA A 85 -5.03 11.87 18.47
C ALA A 85 -4.90 11.78 20.00
N ALA A 86 -4.10 10.86 20.53
CA ALA A 86 -3.83 10.72 21.96
C ALA A 86 -3.14 11.97 22.56
N ARG A 87 -2.35 12.69 21.73
CA ARG A 87 -1.74 13.97 22.08
C ARG A 87 -2.70 15.17 21.97
N GLY A 88 -3.97 14.92 21.65
CA GLY A 88 -5.00 15.97 21.47
C GLY A 88 -4.91 16.72 20.16
N LYS A 89 -4.08 16.29 19.22
CA LYS A 89 -3.87 16.93 17.92
C LYS A 89 -4.74 16.32 16.82
N VAL A 90 -4.92 17.03 15.72
CA VAL A 90 -5.73 16.59 14.58
C VAL A 90 -4.85 15.83 13.58
N PRO A 91 -5.03 14.52 13.35
CA PRO A 91 -4.34 13.81 12.29
C PRO A 91 -4.92 14.19 10.93
N ILE A 92 -4.03 14.55 9.98
CA ILE A 92 -4.38 14.99 8.63
C ILE A 92 -3.66 14.08 7.63
N LEU A 93 -4.41 13.21 6.97
CA LEU A 93 -3.91 12.31 5.94
C LEU A 93 -3.75 13.09 4.62
N VAL A 94 -2.55 13.18 4.09
CA VAL A 94 -2.25 13.95 2.87
C VAL A 94 -1.53 13.09 1.86
N GLY A 95 -2.10 12.90 0.66
CA GLY A 95 -1.40 12.11 -0.35
C GLY A 95 -2.10 11.95 -1.69
N GLY A 96 -1.46 11.20 -2.59
CA GLY A 96 -1.93 10.93 -3.94
C GLY A 96 -2.11 9.42 -4.24
N THR A 97 -1.72 8.54 -3.33
CA THR A 97 -1.88 7.09 -3.54
C THR A 97 -3.26 6.64 -3.07
N GLY A 98 -4.23 6.61 -4.01
CA GLY A 98 -5.62 6.24 -3.72
C GLY A 98 -5.72 4.93 -2.95
N LEU A 99 -4.99 3.88 -3.39
CA LEU A 99 -4.98 2.59 -2.69
C LEU A 99 -4.63 2.70 -1.19
N PHE A 100 -3.70 3.57 -0.81
CA PHE A 100 -3.34 3.77 0.60
C PHE A 100 -4.46 4.45 1.36
N ILE A 101 -5.03 5.49 0.75
CA ILE A 101 -6.10 6.30 1.36
C ILE A 101 -7.36 5.48 1.52
N ASP A 102 -7.82 4.83 0.45
CA ASP A 102 -9.05 4.03 0.44
C ASP A 102 -8.94 2.86 1.41
N SER A 103 -7.80 2.12 1.35
CA SER A 103 -7.59 0.98 2.26
C SER A 103 -7.56 1.39 3.73
N PHE A 104 -7.00 2.55 4.04
CA PHE A 104 -6.96 3.07 5.40
C PHE A 104 -8.35 3.53 5.87
N ILE A 105 -9.10 4.26 5.04
CA ILE A 105 -10.44 4.77 5.37
C ILE A 105 -11.45 3.64 5.52
N ASP A 106 -11.44 2.69 4.59
CA ASP A 106 -12.38 1.57 4.55
C ASP A 106 -12.01 0.45 5.55
N HIS A 107 -10.95 0.65 6.34
CA HIS A 107 -10.44 -0.33 7.30
C HIS A 107 -10.24 -1.72 6.68
N ILE A 108 -9.70 -1.77 5.44
CA ILE A 108 -9.51 -3.02 4.73
C ILE A 108 -8.55 -3.90 5.52
N GLN A 109 -9.06 -5.03 5.99
CA GLN A 109 -8.23 -6.05 6.62
C GLN A 109 -7.58 -6.89 5.51
N PHE A 110 -6.28 -6.66 5.32
CA PHE A 110 -5.51 -7.51 4.42
C PHE A 110 -5.30 -8.87 5.07
N ALA A 111 -5.81 -9.93 4.44
CA ALA A 111 -5.49 -11.27 4.85
C ALA A 111 -3.96 -11.45 4.89
N HIS A 112 -3.45 -12.03 5.98
CA HIS A 112 -2.06 -12.46 6.04
C HIS A 112 -1.85 -13.63 5.07
N VAL A 113 -1.77 -13.32 3.79
CA VAL A 113 -1.31 -14.29 2.80
C VAL A 113 0.19 -14.39 3.01
N GLN A 114 0.62 -15.52 3.56
CA GLN A 114 2.06 -15.84 3.60
C GLN A 114 2.56 -15.81 2.15
N THR A 115 3.40 -14.85 1.84
CA THR A 115 4.06 -14.81 0.53
C THR A 115 5.12 -15.90 0.52
N ASN A 116 5.02 -16.84 -0.42
CA ASN A 116 6.09 -17.80 -0.67
C ASN A 116 6.95 -17.28 -1.83
N PRO A 117 8.16 -16.76 -1.56
CA PRO A 117 9.03 -16.20 -2.60
C PRO A 117 9.42 -17.23 -3.67
N ASP A 118 9.51 -18.51 -3.30
CA ASP A 118 9.89 -19.58 -4.22
C ASP A 118 8.72 -19.92 -5.16
N LEU A 119 7.50 -20.05 -4.65
CA LEU A 119 6.29 -20.18 -5.47
C LEU A 119 6.13 -18.99 -6.43
N ARG A 120 6.34 -17.78 -5.93
CA ARG A 120 6.25 -16.58 -6.77
C ARG A 120 7.27 -16.59 -7.89
N ARG A 121 8.51 -16.99 -7.60
CA ARG A 121 9.58 -17.15 -8.61
C ARG A 121 9.22 -18.21 -9.63
N GLU A 122 8.69 -19.35 -9.20
CA GLU A 122 8.21 -20.41 -10.08
C GLU A 122 7.09 -19.93 -11.01
N LEU A 123 6.08 -19.26 -10.47
CA LEU A 123 4.98 -18.69 -11.26
C LEU A 123 5.49 -17.64 -12.25
N LEU A 124 6.40 -16.76 -11.83
CA LEU A 124 6.98 -15.76 -12.71
C LEU A 124 7.83 -16.36 -13.84
N ALA A 125 8.36 -17.58 -13.68
CA ALA A 125 9.09 -18.28 -14.74
C ALA A 125 8.18 -18.87 -15.83
N LYS A 126 6.89 -19.11 -15.54
CA LYS A 126 5.91 -19.67 -16.51
C LYS A 126 5.46 -18.66 -17.55
N ASP A 127 4.87 -19.14 -18.62
CA ASP A 127 4.27 -18.30 -19.66
C ASP A 127 3.06 -17.53 -19.16
N GLY A 128 2.96 -16.24 -19.52
CA GLY A 128 1.89 -15.37 -19.01
C GLY A 128 0.50 -15.78 -19.50
N ALA A 129 0.38 -16.28 -20.73
CA ALA A 129 -0.88 -16.72 -21.28
C ALA A 129 -1.37 -18.04 -20.64
N GLU A 130 -0.44 -18.91 -20.27
CA GLU A 130 -0.73 -20.13 -19.52
C GLU A 130 -1.23 -19.78 -18.11
N LEU A 131 -0.54 -18.91 -17.41
CA LEU A 131 -0.95 -18.43 -16.09
C LEU A 131 -2.34 -17.79 -16.11
N TYR A 132 -2.63 -16.99 -17.12
CA TYR A 132 -3.95 -16.36 -17.25
C TYR A 132 -5.05 -17.39 -17.49
N ARG A 133 -4.82 -18.39 -18.34
CA ARG A 133 -5.76 -19.53 -18.53
C ARG A 133 -5.99 -20.30 -17.23
N THR A 134 -4.93 -20.52 -16.46
CA THR A 134 -5.06 -21.13 -15.13
C THR A 134 -5.93 -20.27 -14.21
N LEU A 135 -5.70 -18.95 -14.18
CA LEU A 135 -6.50 -18.04 -13.37
C LEU A 135 -7.98 -18.06 -13.80
N GLN A 136 -8.28 -18.10 -15.10
CA GLN A 136 -9.65 -18.22 -15.59
C GLN A 136 -10.38 -19.48 -15.12
N GLN A 137 -9.64 -20.58 -14.89
CA GLN A 137 -10.20 -21.83 -14.39
C GLN A 137 -10.44 -21.85 -12.89
N VAL A 138 -9.52 -21.23 -12.11
CA VAL A 138 -9.54 -21.31 -10.64
C VAL A 138 -10.26 -20.13 -10.00
N ASP A 139 -10.21 -18.95 -10.62
CA ASP A 139 -10.90 -17.75 -10.19
C ASP A 139 -11.35 -16.89 -11.40
N PRO A 140 -12.48 -17.26 -12.03
CA PRO A 140 -13.02 -16.52 -13.18
C PRO A 140 -13.33 -15.05 -12.87
N THR A 141 -13.69 -14.76 -11.62
CA THR A 141 -14.04 -13.39 -11.19
C THR A 141 -12.82 -12.50 -11.20
N ALA A 142 -11.73 -12.93 -10.57
CA ALA A 142 -10.46 -12.21 -10.62
C ALA A 142 -9.91 -12.11 -12.06
N ALA A 143 -10.07 -13.16 -12.86
CA ALA A 143 -9.64 -13.15 -14.26
C ALA A 143 -10.36 -12.10 -15.10
N ALA A 144 -11.64 -11.83 -14.83
CA ALA A 144 -12.42 -10.82 -15.55
C ALA A 144 -11.93 -9.38 -15.26
N GLU A 145 -11.33 -9.14 -14.09
CA GLU A 145 -10.83 -7.82 -13.67
C GLU A 145 -9.35 -7.58 -13.99
N ILE A 146 -8.62 -8.63 -14.34
CA ILE A 146 -7.17 -8.56 -14.58
C ILE A 146 -6.87 -8.67 -16.08
N HIS A 147 -6.19 -7.65 -16.63
CA HIS A 147 -5.77 -7.71 -18.02
C HIS A 147 -4.78 -8.87 -18.24
N PRO A 148 -4.94 -9.72 -19.29
CA PRO A 148 -4.10 -10.91 -19.56
C PRO A 148 -2.60 -10.64 -19.58
N ASN A 149 -2.19 -9.48 -20.11
CA ASN A 149 -0.78 -9.08 -20.20
C ASN A 149 -0.20 -8.59 -18.87
N ASN A 150 -1.01 -8.45 -17.81
CA ASN A 150 -0.51 -8.03 -16.50
C ASN A 150 -0.08 -9.25 -15.68
N LYS A 151 1.04 -9.87 -16.11
CA LYS A 151 1.57 -11.10 -15.50
C LYS A 151 1.74 -10.98 -13.98
N ASN A 152 2.21 -9.83 -13.50
CA ASN A 152 2.40 -9.62 -12.05
C ASN A 152 1.08 -9.69 -11.27
N ARG A 153 0.00 -9.13 -11.80
CA ARG A 153 -1.33 -9.21 -11.18
C ARG A 153 -1.91 -10.61 -11.28
N VAL A 154 -1.71 -11.32 -12.40
CA VAL A 154 -2.11 -12.71 -12.58
C VAL A 154 -1.42 -13.62 -11.56
N VAL A 155 -0.10 -13.50 -11.42
CA VAL A 155 0.68 -14.23 -10.40
C VAL A 155 0.16 -13.94 -9.00
N ARG A 156 -0.08 -12.66 -8.68
CA ARG A 156 -0.59 -12.26 -7.37
C ARG A 156 -1.96 -12.86 -7.05
N ALA A 157 -2.82 -13.03 -8.05
CA ALA A 157 -4.13 -13.66 -7.88
C ALA A 157 -4.02 -15.19 -7.72
N LEU A 158 -3.02 -15.82 -8.34
CA LEU A 158 -2.78 -17.27 -8.23
C LEU A 158 -2.10 -17.69 -6.93
N GLU A 159 -1.33 -16.80 -6.28
CA GLU A 159 -0.63 -17.12 -5.03
C GLU A 159 -1.56 -17.72 -3.95
N PRO A 160 -2.72 -17.13 -3.59
CA PRO A 160 -3.63 -17.67 -2.57
C PRO A 160 -4.22 -19.03 -2.95
N VAL A 161 -4.55 -19.22 -4.23
CA VAL A 161 -5.18 -20.46 -4.72
C VAL A 161 -4.22 -21.64 -4.61
N SER A 162 -2.95 -21.43 -4.91
CA SER A 162 -1.92 -22.47 -4.79
C SER A 162 -1.75 -22.96 -3.35
N TYR A 163 -1.94 -22.09 -2.35
CA TYR A 163 -1.91 -22.51 -0.94
C TYR A 163 -3.10 -23.36 -0.53
N THR A 164 -4.28 -23.07 -1.03
CA THR A 164 -5.48 -23.86 -0.70
C THR A 164 -5.41 -25.24 -1.34
N HIS A 165 -4.86 -25.36 -2.54
CA HIS A 165 -4.68 -26.63 -3.22
C HIS A 165 -3.55 -27.48 -2.63
N LEU A 166 -2.42 -26.89 -2.23
CA LEU A 166 -1.33 -27.61 -1.55
C LEU A 166 -1.78 -28.20 -0.22
N ARG A 167 -2.51 -27.44 0.62
CA ARG A 167 -3.08 -27.96 1.87
C ARG A 167 -4.09 -29.09 1.65
N ALA A 168 -4.88 -29.05 0.58
CA ALA A 168 -5.81 -30.12 0.24
C ALA A 168 -5.10 -31.43 -0.17
N HIS A 169 -3.90 -31.33 -0.74
CA HIS A 169 -3.08 -32.49 -1.06
C HIS A 169 -2.31 -33.05 0.14
N GLU A 170 -1.81 -32.21 1.04
CA GLU A 170 -1.12 -32.66 2.26
C GLU A 170 -2.07 -33.36 3.24
N THR A 171 -3.32 -32.93 3.35
CA THR A 171 -4.32 -33.60 4.20
C THR A 171 -4.78 -34.95 3.65
N LYS A 172 -4.64 -35.19 2.34
CA LYS A 172 -4.93 -36.54 1.73
C LYS A 172 -3.77 -37.52 1.82
N ALA A 173 -2.54 -37.05 2.02
CA ALA A 173 -1.36 -37.90 2.14
C ALA A 173 -1.11 -38.39 3.59
N ASN A 174 -1.82 -37.87 4.58
CA ASN A 174 -1.69 -38.19 5.99
C ASN A 174 -2.91 -38.99 6.55
N LEU A 175 -3.73 -39.57 5.70
CA LEU A 175 -4.77 -40.53 6.02
C LEU A 175 -4.44 -41.89 5.35
#